data_fee522a7107421da64d84f109b6ad78c
#
_entry.id   fee522a7107421da64d84f109b6ad78c
#
_cell.length_a   1.000
_cell.length_b   1.000
_cell.length_c   1.000
_cell.angle_alpha   90.00
_cell.angle_beta   90.00
_cell.angle_gamma   90.00
#
_symmetry.space_group_name_H-M   'P 1'
#
loop_
_entity.id
_entity.type
_entity.pdbx_description
1 polymer ?
#
loop_
_entity_poly.entity_id
_entity_poly.type
_entity_poly.pdbx_seq_one_letter_code
_entity_poly.pdbx_strand_id
1 'polypeptide(L)'
;MPQSYDIFFASSNVHKYEEAEKILSEFGIKLGFFKTGLTEIQEDSLSKIAEQKVMDAFNRCKNAVIVEDDGLFIDSLSGFPGPFSSYVFKTIGNNGILKLVGDDRDAQFRAVIAYCDSNKKPILFESNVFGKISKNLQGNGWGYDPIFVPENQTKTYAELAEKNKLSHRYKSLKKFANWFNNKQE
;
A
#
# COMPACT_ATOMS: atom_id res chain seq x y z
N MET A 1 -10.88 12.87 27.64
CA MET A 1 -11.88 12.69 26.58
C MET A 1 -11.38 11.55 25.68
N PRO A 2 -12.23 10.61 25.22
CA PRO A 2 -11.77 9.61 24.26
C PRO A 2 -11.27 10.32 22.99
N GLN A 3 -10.16 9.85 22.47
CA GLN A 3 -9.54 10.40 21.25
C GLN A 3 -10.53 10.18 20.10
N SER A 4 -11.06 11.25 19.49
CA SER A 4 -11.93 11.14 18.31
C SER A 4 -11.07 11.01 17.06
N TYR A 5 -11.31 9.97 16.28
CA TYR A 5 -10.70 9.76 14.97
C TYR A 5 -11.69 10.17 13.87
N ASP A 6 -11.16 10.71 12.77
CA ASP A 6 -11.97 11.07 11.60
C ASP A 6 -12.32 9.85 10.77
N ILE A 7 -11.42 8.86 10.76
CA ILE A 7 -11.53 7.61 9.99
C ILE A 7 -10.64 6.52 10.60
N PHE A 8 -10.94 5.26 10.33
CA PHE A 8 -10.12 4.12 10.74
C PHE A 8 -9.37 3.50 9.57
N PHE A 9 -8.14 3.04 9.85
CA PHE A 9 -7.36 2.18 8.95
C PHE A 9 -7.45 0.74 9.42
N ALA A 10 -8.07 -0.13 8.63
CA ALA A 10 -8.21 -1.54 8.97
C ALA A 10 -7.09 -2.37 8.34
N SER A 11 -6.26 -2.98 9.18
CA SER A 11 -5.14 -3.82 8.75
C SER A 11 -4.63 -4.70 9.88
N SER A 12 -3.98 -5.81 9.55
CA SER A 12 -3.12 -6.56 10.48
C SER A 12 -1.67 -6.06 10.48
N ASN A 13 -1.28 -5.23 9.48
CA ASN A 13 0.08 -4.75 9.30
C ASN A 13 0.28 -3.38 9.96
N VAL A 14 1.00 -3.36 11.09
CA VAL A 14 1.27 -2.13 11.84
C VAL A 14 2.11 -1.12 11.05
N HIS A 15 3.08 -1.58 10.23
CA HIS A 15 3.92 -0.68 9.43
C HIS A 15 3.10 0.08 8.38
N LYS A 16 2.11 -0.56 7.76
CA LYS A 16 1.19 0.13 6.84
C LYS A 16 0.40 1.22 7.57
N TYR A 17 -0.09 0.93 8.79
CA TYR A 17 -0.80 1.92 9.59
C TYR A 17 0.09 3.10 9.97
N GLU A 18 1.29 2.85 10.51
CA GLU A 18 2.22 3.90 10.94
C GLU A 18 2.62 4.85 9.79
N GLU A 19 2.90 4.30 8.60
CA GLU A 19 3.15 5.11 7.42
C GLU A 19 1.90 5.90 6.99
N ALA A 20 0.72 5.28 7.01
CA ALA A 20 -0.53 5.94 6.63
C ALA A 20 -0.91 7.05 7.61
N GLU A 21 -0.76 6.83 8.92
CA GLU A 21 -1.02 7.84 9.96
C GLU A 21 -0.12 9.07 9.75
N LYS A 22 1.18 8.84 9.55
CA LYS A 22 2.14 9.93 9.28
C LYS A 22 1.75 10.72 8.04
N ILE A 23 1.39 10.04 6.95
CA ILE A 23 1.01 10.69 5.70
C ILE A 23 -0.30 11.48 5.88
N LEU A 24 -1.33 10.88 6.46
CA LEU A 24 -2.65 11.52 6.59
C LEU A 24 -2.64 12.67 7.60
N SER A 25 -1.75 12.63 8.60
CA SER A 25 -1.55 13.76 9.53
C SER A 25 -1.09 15.04 8.81
N GLU A 26 -0.33 14.93 7.70
CA GLU A 26 0.06 16.08 6.87
C GLU A 26 -1.16 16.78 6.22
N PHE A 27 -2.29 16.08 6.10
CA PHE A 27 -3.55 16.58 5.55
C PHE A 27 -4.59 16.90 6.64
N GLY A 28 -4.19 16.88 7.92
CA GLY A 28 -5.06 17.19 9.05
C GLY A 28 -6.04 16.06 9.42
N ILE A 29 -5.91 14.87 8.86
CA ILE A 29 -6.79 13.71 9.09
C ILE A 29 -6.27 12.88 10.26
N LYS A 30 -7.10 12.68 11.29
CA LYS A 30 -6.80 11.85 12.45
C LYS A 30 -7.19 10.40 12.19
N LEU A 31 -6.20 9.55 11.97
CA LEU A 31 -6.38 8.14 11.63
C LEU A 31 -6.41 7.25 12.87
N GLY A 32 -7.47 6.48 13.07
CA GLY A 32 -7.54 5.42 14.07
C GLY A 32 -7.07 4.09 13.51
N PHE A 33 -6.49 3.23 14.35
CA PHE A 33 -6.08 1.89 13.95
C PHE A 33 -7.12 0.84 14.34
N PHE A 34 -7.77 0.25 13.34
CA PHE A 34 -8.60 -0.93 13.54
C PHE A 34 -7.78 -2.18 13.21
N LYS A 35 -7.00 -2.67 14.20
CA LYS A 35 -6.15 -3.84 14.04
C LYS A 35 -7.01 -5.10 13.88
N THR A 36 -7.08 -5.62 12.67
CA THR A 36 -7.87 -6.81 12.34
C THR A 36 -7.29 -7.55 11.14
N GLY A 37 -7.45 -8.88 11.14
CA GLY A 37 -7.23 -9.68 9.94
C GLY A 37 -8.49 -9.63 9.08
N LEU A 38 -8.36 -9.17 7.83
CA LEU A 38 -9.44 -9.14 6.85
C LEU A 38 -9.36 -10.36 5.94
N THR A 39 -10.50 -10.80 5.43
CA THR A 39 -10.55 -11.86 4.42
C THR A 39 -9.99 -11.33 3.11
N GLU A 40 -8.96 -11.98 2.60
CA GLU A 40 -8.39 -11.69 1.28
C GLU A 40 -8.90 -12.73 0.29
N ILE A 41 -9.58 -12.28 -0.75
CA ILE A 41 -9.98 -13.14 -1.87
C ILE A 41 -8.76 -13.41 -2.76
N GLN A 42 -8.73 -14.57 -3.40
CA GLN A 42 -7.72 -14.85 -4.41
C GLN A 42 -8.17 -14.24 -5.74
N GLU A 43 -7.53 -13.13 -6.13
CA GLU A 43 -7.88 -12.33 -7.30
C GLU A 43 -6.61 -11.65 -7.85
N ASP A 44 -6.54 -11.43 -9.15
CA ASP A 44 -5.40 -10.79 -9.82
C ASP A 44 -5.47 -9.25 -9.78
N SER A 45 -6.61 -8.70 -9.45
CA SER A 45 -6.85 -7.25 -9.37
C SER A 45 -6.76 -6.74 -7.93
N LEU A 46 -5.76 -5.88 -7.63
CA LEU A 46 -5.67 -5.19 -6.34
C LEU A 46 -6.95 -4.42 -6.01
N SER A 47 -7.59 -3.82 -7.01
CA SER A 47 -8.80 -3.02 -6.83
C SER A 47 -9.97 -3.87 -6.35
N LYS A 48 -10.18 -5.06 -6.92
CA LYS A 48 -11.21 -5.99 -6.46
C LYS A 48 -10.92 -6.54 -5.07
N ILE A 49 -9.65 -6.83 -4.76
CA ILE A 49 -9.23 -7.27 -3.42
C ILE A 49 -9.51 -6.15 -2.41
N ALA A 50 -9.09 -4.92 -2.70
CA ALA A 50 -9.29 -3.78 -1.82
C ALA A 50 -10.78 -3.45 -1.61
N GLU A 51 -11.60 -3.56 -2.67
CA GLU A 51 -13.05 -3.38 -2.60
C GLU A 51 -13.70 -4.40 -1.66
N GLN A 52 -13.37 -5.67 -1.80
CA GLN A 52 -13.89 -6.72 -0.91
C GLN A 52 -13.40 -6.52 0.53
N LYS A 53 -12.13 -6.18 0.72
CA LYS A 53 -11.53 -5.94 2.04
C LYS A 53 -12.19 -4.77 2.76
N VAL A 54 -12.47 -3.66 2.07
CA VAL A 54 -13.07 -2.49 2.72
C VAL A 54 -14.51 -2.74 3.13
N MET A 55 -15.25 -3.55 2.38
CA MET A 55 -16.61 -3.97 2.76
C MET A 55 -16.61 -4.85 4.02
N ASP A 56 -15.68 -5.82 4.09
CA ASP A 56 -15.49 -6.65 5.31
C ASP A 56 -15.07 -5.77 6.50
N ALA A 57 -14.12 -4.86 6.29
CA ALA A 57 -13.66 -3.92 7.31
C ALA A 57 -14.79 -3.05 7.85
N PHE A 58 -15.62 -2.46 6.97
CA PHE A 58 -16.77 -1.64 7.37
C PHE A 58 -17.81 -2.46 8.15
N ASN A 59 -18.10 -3.67 7.70
CA ASN A 59 -19.06 -4.55 8.39
C ASN A 59 -18.62 -4.89 9.83
N ARG A 60 -17.31 -4.92 10.10
CA ARG A 60 -16.75 -5.17 11.44
C ARG A 60 -16.58 -3.89 12.26
N CYS A 61 -16.00 -2.85 11.66
CA CYS A 61 -15.69 -1.59 12.34
C CYS A 61 -16.92 -0.73 12.64
N LYS A 62 -17.94 -0.77 11.78
CA LYS A 62 -19.17 0.05 11.82
C LYS A 62 -18.92 1.57 11.79
N ASN A 63 -17.72 1.98 11.42
CA ASN A 63 -17.31 3.37 11.23
C ASN A 63 -16.73 3.55 9.83
N ALA A 64 -16.62 4.81 9.39
CA ALA A 64 -15.89 5.11 8.16
C ALA A 64 -14.48 4.52 8.22
N VAL A 65 -14.07 3.80 7.19
CA VAL A 65 -12.86 2.98 7.21
C VAL A 65 -12.17 3.00 5.85
N ILE A 66 -10.85 2.95 5.89
CA ILE A 66 -10.02 2.66 4.73
C ILE A 66 -9.23 1.37 4.92
N VAL A 67 -8.94 0.73 3.82
CA VAL A 67 -7.97 -0.38 3.73
C VAL A 67 -6.96 -0.06 2.63
N GLU A 68 -5.84 -0.75 2.66
CA GLU A 68 -4.85 -0.71 1.59
C GLU A 68 -4.57 -2.12 1.08
N ASP A 69 -4.50 -2.22 -0.25
CA ASP A 69 -3.86 -3.33 -0.93
C ASP A 69 -2.75 -2.83 -1.84
N ASP A 70 -1.61 -3.48 -1.81
CA ASP A 70 -0.43 -3.09 -2.58
C ASP A 70 0.35 -4.31 -3.08
N GLY A 71 1.13 -4.11 -4.12
CA GLY A 71 1.97 -5.16 -4.67
C GLY A 71 3.10 -4.62 -5.54
N LEU A 72 4.16 -5.42 -5.60
CA LEU A 72 5.27 -5.27 -6.52
C LEU A 72 4.98 -6.08 -7.79
N PHE A 73 5.02 -5.42 -8.94
CA PHE A 73 4.80 -6.03 -10.25
C PHE A 73 6.09 -5.92 -11.06
N ILE A 74 6.64 -7.06 -11.50
CA ILE A 74 7.90 -7.15 -12.25
C ILE A 74 7.58 -7.57 -13.68
N ASP A 75 7.97 -6.75 -14.66
CA ASP A 75 7.54 -6.92 -16.04
C ASP A 75 8.07 -8.22 -16.66
N SER A 76 9.36 -8.54 -16.45
CA SER A 76 9.97 -9.80 -16.92
C SER A 76 9.38 -11.07 -16.29
N LEU A 77 8.64 -10.93 -15.19
CA LEU A 77 7.93 -12.01 -14.52
C LEU A 77 6.41 -11.96 -14.77
N SER A 78 5.97 -11.28 -15.83
CA SER A 78 4.55 -11.11 -16.19
C SER A 78 3.70 -10.53 -15.05
N GLY A 79 4.28 -9.62 -14.26
CA GLY A 79 3.63 -8.97 -13.14
C GLY A 79 3.73 -9.71 -11.81
N PHE A 80 4.38 -10.90 -11.76
CA PHE A 80 4.64 -11.57 -10.47
C PHE A 80 5.62 -10.73 -9.62
N PRO A 81 5.45 -10.66 -8.28
CA PRO A 81 4.45 -11.31 -7.45
C PRO A 81 3.06 -10.64 -7.45
N GLY A 82 2.90 -9.41 -7.89
CA GLY A 82 1.61 -8.75 -8.00
C GLY A 82 0.83 -8.73 -6.68
N PRO A 83 -0.47 -9.10 -6.68
CA PRO A 83 -1.30 -9.17 -5.48
C PRO A 83 -0.79 -10.15 -4.42
N PHE A 84 0.03 -11.12 -4.82
CA PHE A 84 0.62 -12.12 -3.92
C PHE A 84 1.92 -11.65 -3.24
N SER A 85 2.24 -10.36 -3.31
CA SER A 85 3.49 -9.78 -2.81
C SER A 85 3.79 -10.16 -1.35
N SER A 86 2.80 -10.12 -0.47
CA SER A 86 2.97 -10.49 0.95
C SER A 86 3.32 -11.97 1.13
N TYR A 87 2.66 -12.87 0.37
CA TYR A 87 2.94 -14.30 0.42
C TYR A 87 4.34 -14.64 -0.11
N VAL A 88 4.68 -14.06 -1.26
CA VAL A 88 5.99 -14.27 -1.90
C VAL A 88 7.11 -13.72 -1.03
N PHE A 89 6.90 -12.56 -0.40
CA PHE A 89 7.88 -12.01 0.53
C PHE A 89 8.15 -12.95 1.72
N LYS A 90 7.10 -13.54 2.30
CA LYS A 90 7.22 -14.48 3.44
C LYS A 90 7.86 -15.82 3.06
N THR A 91 7.79 -16.22 1.80
CA THR A 91 8.28 -17.53 1.33
C THR A 91 9.70 -17.45 0.77
N ILE A 92 9.93 -16.65 -0.26
CA ILE A 92 11.24 -16.55 -0.93
C ILE A 92 11.97 -15.22 -0.64
N GLY A 93 11.25 -14.20 -0.20
CA GLY A 93 11.80 -12.89 0.19
C GLY A 93 12.53 -12.17 -0.97
N ASN A 94 13.26 -11.13 -0.60
CA ASN A 94 14.03 -10.32 -1.55
C ASN A 94 15.09 -11.15 -2.30
N ASN A 95 15.75 -12.06 -1.62
CA ASN A 95 16.77 -12.92 -2.23
C ASN A 95 16.18 -13.84 -3.31
N GLY A 96 14.97 -14.35 -3.10
CA GLY A 96 14.26 -15.14 -4.09
C GLY A 96 13.89 -14.31 -5.32
N ILE A 97 13.37 -13.10 -5.14
CA ILE A 97 13.07 -12.18 -6.24
C ILE A 97 14.33 -11.85 -7.03
N LEU A 98 15.43 -11.50 -6.36
CA LEU A 98 16.70 -11.19 -7.03
C LEU A 98 17.27 -12.36 -7.87
N LYS A 99 16.99 -13.61 -7.48
CA LYS A 99 17.38 -14.81 -8.24
C LYS A 99 16.47 -15.06 -9.46
N LEU A 100 15.20 -14.67 -9.38
CA LEU A 100 14.24 -14.87 -10.47
C LEU A 100 14.38 -13.83 -11.57
N VAL A 101 14.73 -12.59 -11.20
CA VAL A 101 14.83 -11.46 -12.14
C VAL A 101 16.14 -11.52 -12.90
N GLY A 102 16.06 -11.56 -14.24
CA GLY A 102 17.20 -11.52 -15.15
C GLY A 102 17.70 -10.09 -15.42
N ASP A 103 18.08 -9.84 -16.68
CA ASP A 103 18.60 -8.54 -17.13
C ASP A 103 17.51 -7.48 -17.25
N ASP A 104 16.31 -7.87 -17.68
CA ASP A 104 15.13 -7.00 -17.66
C ASP A 104 14.58 -6.91 -16.24
N ARG A 105 14.76 -5.73 -15.65
CA ARG A 105 14.47 -5.48 -14.23
C ARG A 105 13.37 -4.45 -14.02
N ASP A 106 12.67 -4.07 -15.08
CA ASP A 106 11.60 -3.09 -15.01
C ASP A 106 10.46 -3.61 -14.11
N ALA A 107 9.99 -2.73 -13.24
CA ALA A 107 9.02 -3.08 -12.22
C ALA A 107 8.20 -1.86 -11.81
N GLN A 108 7.09 -2.10 -11.14
CA GLN A 108 6.31 -1.04 -10.53
C GLN A 108 5.70 -1.50 -9.21
N PHE A 109 5.62 -0.58 -8.27
CA PHE A 109 4.72 -0.71 -7.14
C PHE A 109 3.35 -0.13 -7.48
N ARG A 110 2.30 -0.85 -7.12
CA ARG A 110 0.91 -0.35 -7.18
C ARG A 110 0.29 -0.38 -5.80
N ALA A 111 -0.55 0.60 -5.50
CA ALA A 111 -1.37 0.63 -4.30
C ALA A 111 -2.78 1.08 -4.60
N VAL A 112 -3.72 0.50 -3.89
CA VAL A 112 -5.13 0.88 -3.88
C VAL A 112 -5.53 1.16 -2.44
N ILE A 113 -5.97 2.38 -2.17
CA ILE A 113 -6.70 2.72 -0.96
C ILE A 113 -8.19 2.59 -1.27
N ALA A 114 -8.91 1.78 -0.53
CA ALA A 114 -10.35 1.68 -0.64
C ALA A 114 -11.00 2.29 0.61
N TYR A 115 -12.00 3.13 0.41
CA TYR A 115 -12.81 3.77 1.44
C TYR A 115 -14.23 3.22 1.43
N CYS A 116 -14.81 3.05 2.63
CA CYS A 116 -16.23 2.73 2.80
C CYS A 116 -16.80 3.41 4.04
N ASP A 117 -18.04 3.89 3.93
CA ASP A 117 -18.85 4.46 5.02
C ASP A 117 -20.25 3.83 5.07
N SER A 118 -21.16 4.46 5.80
CA SER A 118 -22.56 4.00 5.94
C SER A 118 -23.32 3.86 4.62
N ASN A 119 -22.88 4.51 3.54
CA ASN A 119 -23.47 4.38 2.20
C ASN A 119 -23.15 3.04 1.55
N LYS A 120 -22.20 2.27 2.10
CA LYS A 120 -21.79 0.94 1.62
C LYS A 120 -21.38 0.91 0.14
N LYS A 121 -20.86 2.01 -0.37
CA LYS A 121 -20.30 2.10 -1.73
C LYS A 121 -18.79 2.33 -1.62
N PRO A 122 -17.95 1.34 -1.94
CA PRO A 122 -16.51 1.51 -1.97
C PRO A 122 -16.08 2.59 -2.94
N ILE A 123 -15.10 3.40 -2.52
CA ILE A 123 -14.43 4.38 -3.38
C ILE A 123 -12.95 4.05 -3.37
N LEU A 124 -12.35 3.95 -4.56
CA LEU A 124 -10.99 3.48 -4.75
C LEU A 124 -10.06 4.63 -5.18
N PHE A 125 -8.86 4.65 -4.62
CA PHE A 125 -7.80 5.61 -4.94
C PHE A 125 -6.54 4.84 -5.30
N GLU A 126 -6.28 4.71 -6.60
CA GLU A 126 -5.18 3.92 -7.13
C GLU A 126 -3.98 4.79 -7.48
N SER A 127 -2.80 4.24 -7.28
CA SER A 127 -1.56 4.84 -7.77
C SER A 127 -0.50 3.79 -8.03
N ASN A 128 0.47 4.17 -8.86
CA ASN A 128 1.65 3.38 -9.13
C ASN A 128 2.92 4.24 -9.11
N VAL A 129 4.03 3.56 -8.92
CA VAL A 129 5.38 4.11 -9.08
C VAL A 129 6.17 3.12 -9.91
N PHE A 130 6.63 3.58 -11.07
CA PHE A 130 7.53 2.84 -11.93
C PHE A 130 8.95 2.87 -11.37
N GLY A 131 9.73 1.88 -11.72
CA GLY A 131 11.11 1.75 -11.26
C GLY A 131 11.74 0.46 -11.75
N LYS A 132 12.77 0.02 -11.04
CA LYS A 132 13.54 -1.19 -11.37
C LYS A 132 13.89 -1.99 -10.12
N ILE A 133 14.05 -3.29 -10.29
CA ILE A 133 14.64 -4.15 -9.27
C ILE A 133 16.18 -3.95 -9.29
N SER A 134 16.76 -3.62 -8.15
CA SER A 134 18.20 -3.49 -7.96
C SER A 134 18.94 -4.82 -8.20
N LYS A 135 20.24 -4.76 -8.45
CA LYS A 135 21.05 -5.98 -8.61
C LYS A 135 21.31 -6.70 -7.28
N ASN A 136 21.33 -5.96 -6.18
CA ASN A 136 21.63 -6.46 -4.84
C ASN A 136 20.70 -5.82 -3.83
N LEU A 137 20.63 -6.39 -2.63
CA LEU A 137 19.99 -5.75 -1.46
C LEU A 137 20.75 -4.48 -1.09
N GLN A 138 20.03 -3.37 -0.90
CA GLN A 138 20.61 -2.07 -0.53
C GLN A 138 19.71 -1.39 0.51
N GLY A 139 20.36 -0.88 1.57
CA GLY A 139 19.68 -0.21 2.68
C GLY A 139 18.93 -1.14 3.62
N ASN A 140 18.36 -0.56 4.66
CA ASN A 140 17.54 -1.23 5.67
C ASN A 140 16.10 -0.74 5.55
N GLY A 141 15.19 -1.61 5.15
CA GLY A 141 13.77 -1.30 4.98
C GLY A 141 12.92 -2.55 5.14
N TRP A 142 11.62 -2.37 5.20
CA TRP A 142 10.69 -3.49 5.26
C TRP A 142 10.17 -3.86 3.87
N GLY A 143 9.70 -5.11 3.72
CA GLY A 143 9.18 -5.59 2.45
C GLY A 143 10.22 -5.57 1.33
N TYR A 144 9.81 -5.08 0.17
CA TYR A 144 10.65 -5.00 -1.03
C TYR A 144 11.44 -3.68 -1.17
N ASP A 145 11.39 -2.80 -0.16
CA ASP A 145 12.13 -1.53 -0.18
C ASP A 145 13.63 -1.68 -0.50
N PRO A 146 14.33 -2.72 0.03
CA PRO A 146 15.76 -2.92 -0.25
C PRO A 146 16.12 -3.30 -1.68
N ILE A 147 15.13 -3.61 -2.52
CA ILE A 147 15.36 -4.04 -3.91
C ILE A 147 14.66 -3.19 -4.96
N PHE A 148 13.84 -2.21 -4.58
CA PHE A 148 13.11 -1.38 -5.54
C PHE A 148 13.73 0.01 -5.64
N VAL A 149 14.20 0.37 -6.85
CA VAL A 149 14.72 1.69 -7.20
C VAL A 149 13.64 2.42 -8.01
N PRO A 150 13.01 3.46 -7.45
CA PRO A 150 11.98 4.19 -8.20
C PRO A 150 12.56 4.97 -9.37
N GLU A 151 11.72 5.22 -10.38
CA GLU A 151 12.09 6.00 -11.56
C GLU A 151 12.69 7.36 -11.15
N ASN A 152 13.68 7.81 -11.92
CA ASN A 152 14.45 9.04 -11.65
C ASN A 152 15.26 9.03 -10.34
N GLN A 153 15.45 7.87 -9.73
CA GLN A 153 16.31 7.65 -8.56
C GLN A 153 17.44 6.68 -8.89
N THR A 154 18.51 6.75 -8.10
CA THR A 154 19.65 5.82 -8.16
C THR A 154 19.74 4.95 -6.91
N LYS A 155 18.90 5.23 -5.92
CA LYS A 155 18.84 4.56 -4.62
C LYS A 155 17.54 3.79 -4.47
N THR A 156 17.59 2.70 -3.71
CA THR A 156 16.40 1.94 -3.36
C THR A 156 15.49 2.72 -2.40
N TYR A 157 14.23 2.32 -2.29
CA TYR A 157 13.32 2.89 -1.27
C TYR A 157 13.91 2.83 0.14
N ALA A 158 14.66 1.77 0.46
CA ALA A 158 15.29 1.62 1.77
C ALA A 158 16.42 2.63 2.04
N GLU A 159 16.99 3.23 1.00
CA GLU A 159 18.06 4.22 1.11
C GLU A 159 17.56 5.67 1.00
N LEU A 160 16.30 5.87 0.59
CA LEU A 160 15.72 7.20 0.37
C LEU A 160 15.17 7.77 1.69
N ALA A 161 15.72 8.90 2.13
CA ALA A 161 15.27 9.60 3.34
C ALA A 161 13.79 10.07 3.23
N GLU A 162 13.36 10.44 2.02
CA GLU A 162 11.99 10.92 1.75
C GLU A 162 11.14 9.89 0.98
N LYS A 163 11.38 8.58 1.20
CA LYS A 163 10.61 7.50 0.55
C LYS A 163 9.10 7.77 0.59
N ASN A 164 8.59 8.21 1.74
CA ASN A 164 7.16 8.42 1.93
C ASN A 164 6.56 9.38 0.91
N LYS A 165 7.26 10.42 0.47
CA LYS A 165 6.77 11.38 -0.54
C LYS A 165 6.78 10.85 -1.98
N LEU A 166 7.57 9.81 -2.24
CA LEU A 166 7.73 9.21 -3.56
C LEU A 166 6.93 7.90 -3.72
N SER A 167 6.48 7.31 -2.61
CA SER A 167 5.90 5.98 -2.60
C SER A 167 4.51 5.91 -3.26
N HIS A 168 4.17 4.73 -3.74
CA HIS A 168 2.84 4.39 -4.21
C HIS A 168 1.78 4.62 -3.13
N ARG A 169 2.08 4.29 -1.86
CA ARG A 169 1.22 4.53 -0.69
C ARG A 169 0.94 6.03 -0.51
N TYR A 170 1.98 6.87 -0.55
CA TYR A 170 1.79 8.30 -0.42
C TYR A 170 0.88 8.86 -1.51
N LYS A 171 1.12 8.46 -2.77
CA LYS A 171 0.34 8.94 -3.91
C LYS A 171 -1.15 8.56 -3.81
N SER A 172 -1.47 7.34 -3.40
CA SER A 172 -2.86 6.91 -3.23
C SER A 172 -3.53 7.54 -2.00
N LEU A 173 -2.83 7.63 -0.86
CA LEU A 173 -3.34 8.31 0.33
C LEU A 173 -3.54 9.81 0.11
N LYS A 174 -2.67 10.48 -0.65
CA LYS A 174 -2.87 11.89 -1.04
C LYS A 174 -4.14 12.08 -1.87
N LYS A 175 -4.42 11.19 -2.84
CA LYS A 175 -5.67 11.22 -3.60
C LYS A 175 -6.88 11.06 -2.68
N PHE A 176 -6.81 10.09 -1.77
CA PHE A 176 -7.85 9.89 -0.76
C PHE A 176 -8.03 11.13 0.13
N ALA A 177 -6.95 11.68 0.69
CA ALA A 177 -7.00 12.82 1.60
C ALA A 177 -7.64 14.07 0.95
N ASN A 178 -7.25 14.39 -0.29
CA ASN A 178 -7.82 15.51 -1.03
C ASN A 178 -9.33 15.31 -1.25
N TRP A 179 -9.75 14.11 -1.63
CA TRP A 179 -11.17 13.79 -1.79
C TRP A 179 -11.93 13.85 -0.46
N PHE A 180 -11.34 13.31 0.61
CA PHE A 180 -11.96 13.24 1.93
C PHE A 180 -12.19 14.63 2.54
N ASN A 181 -11.21 15.53 2.41
CA ASN A 181 -11.33 16.90 2.89
C ASN A 181 -12.39 17.69 2.11
N ASN A 182 -12.44 17.56 0.77
CA ASN A 182 -13.45 18.20 -0.06
C ASN A 182 -14.88 17.66 0.18
N LYS A 183 -15.03 16.44 0.71
CA LYS A 183 -16.34 15.87 1.08
C LYS A 183 -16.91 16.47 2.38
N GLN A 184 -16.05 17.03 3.24
CA GLN A 184 -16.45 17.59 4.53
C GLN A 184 -16.83 19.09 4.43
N GLU A 185 -16.46 19.76 3.31
CA GLU A 185 -16.93 21.12 2.98
C GLU A 185 -18.34 21.06 2.34
#